data_afc3e6e366e55d3c9c06b38392df0a41
#
_entry.id   afc3e6e366e55d3c9c06b38392df0a41
#
_cell.length_a   1.000
_cell.length_b   1.000
_cell.length_c   1.000
_cell.angle_alpha   90.00
_cell.angle_beta   90.00
_cell.angle_gamma   90.00
#
_symmetry.space_group_name_H-M   'P 1'
#
loop_
_entity.id
_entity.type
_entity.pdbx_description
1 polymer ?
#
loop_
_entity_poly.entity_id
_entity_poly.type
_entity_poly.pdbx_seq_one_letter_code
_entity_poly.pdbx_strand_id
1 'polypeptide(L)'
;MLLAFMLCSLFAKAQTIEVSGPQSGRWEADTILITNNVVVQDSLSIMPGTTVLFNGFFNITVGDNAMLNALGTRNDSILFTVADTTGFSIFNSGRGGWNGIRMENAGRCRFDYCRFQYGKAALDSDQDGGALRIFNSQNVEISHSTLFCNFSREHGGALNAEDSKVVIHDCDINNNLNYSRIDTIYFMYGGGLRFLKCEVDITKTDFRNNYGESAIGGALSIDSCVVRIDRCRFEYNYGINGAGLYMIRCFENPCSITNSLFANNTSGHFGGGLAISDSSPLVSNLTVVNNQSIGVNCGGIFFYQNSSPVLWNCIVYGNLNDVSLEEPVQMWSWTFEGYAPEFHNCLVQYGYENISNNEVITVYENCLDEDPLFSGLAPNEYTIGTDSPCYNTGSPYTPIEVLEGFDLTGQSRVYGGVIDIGAYEVDPTGVMENTEKEKQIRVVGNPITASSYAEIECENACNLNAKVYSLDGKLLVNKNLGDTQVGLNRIELGEMFQNLSSGSYLLVIQVAERTHVAKVIKP
;
A
#
# COMPACT_ATOMS: atom_id res chain seq x y z
N MET A 1 -42.33 35.09 -31.45
CA MET A 1 -41.18 35.67 -30.75
C MET A 1 -40.40 34.51 -30.10
N LEU A 2 -39.51 33.88 -30.88
CA LEU A 2 -38.67 32.77 -30.45
C LEU A 2 -37.46 33.30 -29.67
N LEU A 3 -37.35 32.97 -28.39
CA LEU A 3 -36.14 33.22 -27.59
C LEU A 3 -35.16 32.07 -27.88
N ALA A 4 -34.13 32.34 -28.65
CA ALA A 4 -33.00 31.44 -28.81
C ALA A 4 -32.11 31.54 -27.54
N PHE A 5 -32.12 30.48 -26.70
CA PHE A 5 -31.11 30.33 -25.68
C PHE A 5 -29.77 29.92 -26.35
N MET A 6 -28.87 30.85 -26.46
CA MET A 6 -27.49 30.59 -26.81
C MET A 6 -26.81 29.94 -25.59
N LEU A 7 -26.67 28.61 -25.60
CA LEU A 7 -25.74 27.93 -24.70
C LEU A 7 -24.32 28.32 -25.12
N CYS A 8 -23.74 29.29 -24.42
CA CYS A 8 -22.32 29.54 -24.48
C CYS A 8 -21.63 28.44 -23.69
N SER A 9 -21.17 27.37 -24.37
CA SER A 9 -20.21 26.43 -23.79
C SER A 9 -18.89 27.20 -23.60
N LEU A 10 -18.67 27.69 -22.40
CA LEU A 10 -17.37 28.17 -21.96
C LEU A 10 -16.43 26.97 -21.94
N PHE A 11 -15.69 26.75 -23.03
CA PHE A 11 -14.48 25.96 -22.97
C PHE A 11 -13.51 26.74 -22.08
N ALA A 12 -13.44 26.37 -20.79
CA ALA A 12 -12.40 26.85 -19.92
C ALA A 12 -11.07 26.42 -20.57
N LYS A 13 -10.26 27.39 -21.01
CA LYS A 13 -8.94 27.12 -21.56
C LYS A 13 -8.09 26.67 -20.38
N ALA A 14 -7.45 25.50 -20.47
CA ALA A 14 -6.56 24.99 -19.42
C ALA A 14 -5.59 26.12 -19.01
N GLN A 15 -5.61 26.46 -17.73
CA GLN A 15 -4.78 27.53 -17.18
C GLN A 15 -3.47 26.95 -16.65
N THR A 16 -2.35 27.45 -17.20
CA THR A 16 -1.01 27.16 -16.65
C THR A 16 -0.45 28.42 -16.00
N ILE A 17 0.04 28.28 -14.77
CA ILE A 17 0.71 29.34 -14.02
C ILE A 17 2.13 28.90 -13.72
N GLU A 18 3.12 29.72 -14.11
CA GLU A 18 4.52 29.51 -13.76
C GLU A 18 4.82 30.07 -12.37
N VAL A 19 5.53 29.27 -11.53
CA VAL A 19 5.88 29.69 -10.18
C VAL A 19 7.34 29.33 -9.84
N SER A 20 7.92 30.17 -8.99
CA SER A 20 9.27 29.97 -8.42
C SER A 20 9.45 30.84 -7.17
N GLY A 21 10.46 30.54 -6.35
CA GLY A 21 10.79 31.34 -5.17
C GLY A 21 9.73 31.31 -4.07
N PRO A 22 9.59 32.38 -3.27
CA PRO A 22 8.64 32.46 -2.17
C PRO A 22 7.19 32.39 -2.65
N GLN A 23 6.39 31.52 -2.04
CA GLN A 23 4.97 31.31 -2.35
C GLN A 23 4.13 31.25 -1.09
N SER A 24 2.90 31.74 -1.18
CA SER A 24 1.87 31.63 -0.15
C SER A 24 0.48 31.76 -0.76
N GLY A 25 -0.57 31.53 0.01
CA GLY A 25 -1.95 31.69 -0.40
C GLY A 25 -2.51 30.46 -1.12
N ARG A 26 -2.97 30.59 -2.35
CA ARG A 26 -3.74 29.54 -3.02
C ARG A 26 -3.28 29.34 -4.47
N TRP A 27 -3.00 28.10 -4.81
CA TRP A 27 -2.76 27.68 -6.20
C TRP A 27 -4.05 27.10 -6.76
N GLU A 28 -4.62 27.79 -7.75
CA GLU A 28 -5.90 27.49 -8.38
C GLU A 28 -5.74 27.59 -9.89
N ALA A 29 -5.18 26.54 -10.49
CA ALA A 29 -5.00 26.41 -11.94
C ALA A 29 -4.91 24.92 -12.30
N ASP A 30 -5.21 24.58 -13.56
CA ASP A 30 -5.08 23.19 -14.03
C ASP A 30 -3.63 22.69 -13.93
N THR A 31 -2.68 23.59 -14.22
CA THR A 31 -1.24 23.29 -14.11
C THR A 31 -0.49 24.40 -13.41
N ILE A 32 0.26 24.06 -12.38
CA ILE A 32 1.27 24.90 -11.75
C ILE A 32 2.63 24.43 -12.24
N LEU A 33 3.28 25.20 -13.10
CA LEU A 33 4.59 24.89 -13.67
C LEU A 33 5.69 25.43 -12.76
N ILE A 34 6.42 24.53 -12.12
CA ILE A 34 7.55 24.87 -11.24
C ILE A 34 8.80 25.08 -12.11
N THR A 35 9.30 26.30 -12.18
CA THR A 35 10.46 26.68 -13.01
C THR A 35 11.75 26.92 -12.23
N ASN A 36 11.67 26.94 -10.89
CA ASN A 36 12.79 26.96 -9.94
C ASN A 36 12.28 26.49 -8.57
N ASN A 37 13.19 26.33 -7.58
CA ASN A 37 12.82 25.97 -6.22
C ASN A 37 11.75 26.92 -5.64
N VAL A 38 10.81 26.34 -4.91
CA VAL A 38 9.73 27.06 -4.23
C VAL A 38 9.95 27.00 -2.73
N VAL A 39 9.66 28.12 -2.05
CA VAL A 39 9.69 28.21 -0.58
C VAL A 39 8.30 28.65 -0.11
N VAL A 40 7.65 27.80 0.68
CA VAL A 40 6.37 28.16 1.32
C VAL A 40 6.67 29.06 2.52
N GLN A 41 6.18 30.31 2.48
CA GLN A 41 6.49 31.32 3.49
C GLN A 41 5.57 31.30 4.72
N ASP A 42 4.31 30.99 4.54
CA ASP A 42 3.30 30.99 5.62
C ASP A 42 2.34 29.80 5.42
N SER A 43 1.37 29.98 4.54
CA SER A 43 0.43 28.91 4.19
C SER A 43 0.21 28.87 2.68
N LEU A 44 0.31 27.66 2.13
CA LEU A 44 0.01 27.40 0.73
C LEU A 44 -1.05 26.31 0.63
N SER A 45 -2.12 26.60 -0.11
CA SER A 45 -3.18 25.63 -0.41
C SER A 45 -3.19 25.32 -1.91
N ILE A 46 -3.13 24.04 -2.27
CA ILE A 46 -3.23 23.55 -3.65
C ILE A 46 -4.63 22.97 -3.84
N MET A 47 -5.31 23.39 -4.89
CA MET A 47 -6.71 23.04 -5.11
C MET A 47 -6.89 21.70 -5.84
N PRO A 48 -8.05 21.02 -5.65
CA PRO A 48 -8.36 19.78 -6.36
C PRO A 48 -8.16 19.90 -7.89
N GLY A 49 -7.69 18.82 -8.52
CA GLY A 49 -7.46 18.73 -9.96
C GLY A 49 -6.17 19.37 -10.46
N THR A 50 -5.42 20.06 -9.59
CA THR A 50 -4.17 20.74 -9.98
C THR A 50 -3.07 19.74 -10.29
N THR A 51 -2.39 19.90 -11.43
CA THR A 51 -1.11 19.27 -11.73
C THR A 51 0.03 20.21 -11.33
N VAL A 52 0.84 19.82 -10.35
CA VAL A 52 2.10 20.49 -9.99
C VAL A 52 3.22 19.86 -10.82
N LEU A 53 3.59 20.54 -11.89
CA LEU A 53 4.50 20.06 -12.92
C LEU A 53 5.88 20.68 -12.75
N PHE A 54 6.88 19.89 -12.42
CA PHE A 54 8.25 20.37 -12.27
C PHE A 54 8.97 20.37 -13.63
N ASN A 55 9.38 21.56 -14.10
CA ASN A 55 10.15 21.72 -15.34
C ASN A 55 11.67 21.60 -15.08
N GLY A 56 12.05 20.63 -14.26
CA GLY A 56 13.44 20.36 -13.88
C GLY A 56 13.56 19.82 -12.47
N PHE A 57 14.80 19.68 -12.02
CA PHE A 57 15.14 19.14 -10.72
C PHE A 57 15.02 20.20 -9.61
N PHE A 58 13.80 20.57 -9.29
CA PHE A 58 13.43 21.57 -8.29
C PHE A 58 12.66 20.93 -7.14
N ASN A 59 12.61 21.63 -6.00
CA ASN A 59 11.88 21.22 -4.82
C ASN A 59 10.84 22.27 -4.36
N ILE A 60 9.98 21.84 -3.44
CA ILE A 60 9.18 22.72 -2.60
C ILE A 60 9.69 22.58 -1.17
N THR A 61 10.19 23.66 -0.58
CA THR A 61 10.59 23.69 0.83
C THR A 61 9.47 24.28 1.68
N VAL A 62 9.13 23.59 2.77
CA VAL A 62 8.18 24.04 3.78
C VAL A 62 8.94 24.19 5.09
N GLY A 63 9.28 25.42 5.45
CA GLY A 63 10.11 25.73 6.61
C GLY A 63 9.30 26.07 7.86
N ASP A 64 9.98 26.72 8.81
CA ASP A 64 9.52 27.02 10.16
C ASP A 64 8.05 27.45 10.26
N ASN A 65 7.21 26.58 10.82
CA ASN A 65 5.77 26.75 11.02
C ASN A 65 4.94 26.98 9.73
N ALA A 66 5.55 26.98 8.56
CA ALA A 66 4.82 27.08 7.29
C ALA A 66 3.92 25.85 7.09
N MET A 67 2.81 26.05 6.40
CA MET A 67 1.79 25.02 6.18
C MET A 67 1.60 24.76 4.69
N LEU A 68 1.57 23.48 4.31
CA LEU A 68 1.24 23.07 2.94
C LEU A 68 0.03 22.14 2.96
N ASN A 69 -1.06 22.58 2.31
CA ASN A 69 -2.28 21.80 2.18
C ASN A 69 -2.56 21.51 0.70
N ALA A 70 -2.39 20.27 0.29
CA ALA A 70 -2.78 19.78 -1.01
C ALA A 70 -3.98 18.84 -0.82
N LEU A 71 -5.19 19.37 -0.99
CA LEU A 71 -6.43 18.68 -0.67
C LEU A 71 -7.21 18.44 -1.97
N GLY A 72 -6.91 17.32 -2.62
CA GLY A 72 -7.66 16.82 -3.75
C GLY A 72 -8.99 16.20 -3.34
N THR A 73 -9.65 15.57 -4.29
CA THR A 73 -10.84 14.76 -4.08
C THR A 73 -10.68 13.45 -4.85
N ARG A 74 -11.55 12.48 -4.60
CA ARG A 74 -11.55 11.19 -5.32
C ARG A 74 -11.57 11.37 -6.84
N ASN A 75 -12.31 12.37 -7.35
CA ASN A 75 -12.46 12.65 -8.78
C ASN A 75 -11.42 13.64 -9.32
N ASP A 76 -10.92 14.53 -8.46
CA ASP A 76 -10.01 15.62 -8.82
C ASP A 76 -8.74 15.53 -7.95
N SER A 77 -7.96 14.49 -8.14
CA SER A 77 -6.69 14.30 -7.41
C SER A 77 -5.65 15.36 -7.82
N ILE A 78 -4.75 15.66 -6.88
CA ILE A 78 -3.62 16.56 -7.14
C ILE A 78 -2.42 15.73 -7.57
N LEU A 79 -1.82 16.06 -8.71
CA LEU A 79 -0.67 15.34 -9.24
C LEU A 79 0.62 16.15 -9.06
N PHE A 80 1.63 15.56 -8.39
CA PHE A 80 3.00 16.07 -8.33
C PHE A 80 3.88 15.20 -9.24
N THR A 81 4.45 15.78 -10.30
CA THR A 81 5.24 15.05 -11.28
C THR A 81 6.24 15.96 -12.01
N VAL A 82 7.12 15.37 -12.82
CA VAL A 82 8.11 16.08 -13.64
C VAL A 82 7.66 16.13 -15.10
N ALA A 83 8.05 17.19 -15.81
CA ALA A 83 7.70 17.39 -17.22
C ALA A 83 8.43 16.40 -18.16
N ASP A 84 9.65 15.96 -17.80
CA ASP A 84 10.46 15.03 -18.58
C ASP A 84 11.05 13.96 -17.65
N THR A 85 10.68 12.71 -17.86
CA THR A 85 11.17 11.55 -17.11
C THR A 85 12.45 10.94 -17.69
N THR A 86 12.98 11.51 -18.78
CA THR A 86 14.20 11.00 -19.45
C THR A 86 15.40 11.06 -18.51
N GLY A 87 15.97 9.89 -18.23
CA GLY A 87 17.11 9.75 -17.32
C GLY A 87 16.72 9.57 -15.84
N PHE A 88 15.47 9.27 -15.53
CA PHE A 88 15.06 8.91 -14.17
C PHE A 88 15.88 7.75 -13.59
N SER A 89 16.22 6.76 -14.40
CA SER A 89 17.06 5.61 -14.03
C SER A 89 18.57 5.93 -13.84
N ILE A 90 19.00 7.18 -14.03
CA ILE A 90 20.37 7.61 -13.75
C ILE A 90 20.48 8.05 -12.29
N PHE A 91 20.85 7.15 -11.40
CA PHE A 91 20.73 7.27 -9.95
C PHE A 91 21.62 8.33 -9.26
N ASN A 92 22.65 8.83 -9.93
CA ASN A 92 23.54 9.88 -9.40
C ASN A 92 23.30 11.25 -10.02
N SER A 93 22.11 11.48 -10.53
CA SER A 93 21.74 12.72 -11.21
C SER A 93 20.28 13.06 -10.95
N GLY A 94 19.94 14.33 -10.86
CA GLY A 94 18.57 14.83 -10.79
C GLY A 94 17.75 14.69 -12.10
N ARG A 95 18.35 14.18 -13.18
CA ARG A 95 17.67 14.03 -14.48
C ARG A 95 16.46 13.11 -14.38
N GLY A 96 15.39 13.52 -15.03
CA GLY A 96 14.14 12.75 -15.12
C GLY A 96 13.30 12.73 -13.86
N GLY A 97 13.66 13.48 -12.83
CA GLY A 97 12.92 13.59 -11.58
C GLY A 97 12.85 15.02 -11.05
N TRP A 98 12.09 15.22 -9.99
CA TRP A 98 12.01 16.45 -9.21
C TRP A 98 12.49 16.21 -7.78
N ASN A 99 13.03 17.21 -7.13
CA ASN A 99 13.70 17.05 -5.83
C ASN A 99 12.74 17.14 -4.64
N GLY A 100 11.55 16.58 -4.75
CA GLY A 100 10.61 16.35 -3.64
C GLY A 100 10.06 17.60 -2.95
N ILE A 101 9.22 17.33 -1.94
CA ILE A 101 8.81 18.31 -0.93
C ILE A 101 9.67 18.09 0.30
N ARG A 102 10.31 19.14 0.79
CA ARG A 102 11.25 19.15 1.93
C ARG A 102 10.62 19.93 3.07
N MET A 103 10.13 19.22 4.10
CA MET A 103 9.51 19.79 5.29
C MET A 103 10.53 19.80 6.43
N GLU A 104 10.79 20.97 7.01
CA GLU A 104 11.72 21.14 8.13
C GLU A 104 11.12 22.12 9.14
N ASN A 105 10.86 21.65 10.36
CA ASN A 105 10.11 22.37 11.38
C ASN A 105 8.75 22.89 10.86
N ALA A 106 8.15 22.18 9.90
CA ALA A 106 6.93 22.61 9.27
C ALA A 106 5.75 22.60 10.26
N GLY A 107 4.80 23.48 10.02
CA GLY A 107 3.51 23.49 10.69
C GLY A 107 2.64 22.31 10.22
N ARG A 108 1.32 22.48 10.23
CA ARG A 108 0.41 21.44 9.75
C ARG A 108 0.50 21.28 8.24
N CYS A 109 0.88 20.09 7.77
CA CYS A 109 0.91 19.73 6.35
C CYS A 109 -0.06 18.58 6.07
N ARG A 110 -0.91 18.73 5.07
CA ARG A 110 -1.93 17.74 4.70
C ARG A 110 -1.91 17.46 3.21
N PHE A 111 -1.90 16.17 2.89
CA PHE A 111 -1.97 15.67 1.52
C PHE A 111 -3.11 14.67 1.44
N ASP A 112 -4.18 15.03 0.75
CA ASP A 112 -5.36 14.20 0.59
C ASP A 112 -5.68 14.03 -0.90
N TYR A 113 -5.93 12.81 -1.36
CA TYR A 113 -6.07 12.46 -2.77
C TYR A 113 -4.94 13.04 -3.65
N CYS A 114 -3.69 12.86 -3.20
CA CYS A 114 -2.50 13.28 -3.93
C CYS A 114 -1.81 12.10 -4.62
N ARG A 115 -1.15 12.39 -5.73
CA ARG A 115 -0.29 11.44 -6.45
C ARG A 115 1.10 12.02 -6.59
N PHE A 116 2.11 11.36 -5.99
CA PHE A 116 3.51 11.77 -6.04
C PHE A 116 4.27 10.82 -6.95
N GLN A 117 4.76 11.31 -8.08
CA GLN A 117 5.44 10.49 -9.08
C GLN A 117 6.78 11.10 -9.47
N TYR A 118 7.80 10.24 -9.60
CA TYR A 118 9.14 10.62 -10.05
C TYR A 118 9.87 11.62 -9.14
N GLY A 119 9.52 11.67 -7.86
CA GLY A 119 10.30 12.34 -6.84
C GLY A 119 11.67 11.66 -6.71
N LYS A 120 12.75 12.46 -6.60
CA LYS A 120 14.10 11.92 -6.71
C LYS A 120 15.08 12.60 -5.77
N ALA A 121 15.58 11.90 -4.77
CA ALA A 121 16.63 12.34 -3.87
C ALA A 121 17.98 11.74 -4.32
N ALA A 122 18.69 12.47 -5.20
CA ALA A 122 19.87 11.95 -5.91
C ALA A 122 21.15 12.77 -5.71
N LEU A 123 21.09 13.92 -5.01
CA LEU A 123 22.26 14.78 -4.75
C LEU A 123 22.97 14.34 -3.47
N ASP A 124 24.29 14.55 -3.39
CA ASP A 124 25.08 14.22 -2.19
C ASP A 124 24.65 15.03 -0.94
N SER A 125 24.00 16.16 -1.13
CA SER A 125 23.43 16.99 -0.05
C SER A 125 21.99 16.64 0.32
N ASP A 126 21.29 15.79 -0.47
CA ASP A 126 19.89 15.45 -0.28
C ASP A 126 19.61 14.08 -0.93
N GLN A 127 19.74 13.02 -0.13
CA GLN A 127 19.70 11.63 -0.59
C GLN A 127 18.47 10.86 -0.08
N ASP A 128 17.62 11.53 0.73
CA ASP A 128 16.52 10.90 1.48
C ASP A 128 15.14 11.34 1.00
N GLY A 129 14.21 10.40 0.99
CA GLY A 129 12.80 10.68 0.69
C GLY A 129 12.58 11.27 -0.69
N GLY A 130 12.51 10.42 -1.72
CA GLY A 130 12.40 10.86 -3.11
C GLY A 130 11.31 11.89 -3.35
N ALA A 131 10.09 11.63 -2.88
CA ALA A 131 8.97 12.55 -2.97
C ALA A 131 8.85 13.45 -1.73
N LEU A 132 8.99 12.89 -0.53
CA LEU A 132 8.75 13.60 0.73
C LEU A 132 9.92 13.37 1.70
N ARG A 133 10.51 14.45 2.20
CA ARG A 133 11.42 14.44 3.33
C ARG A 133 10.83 15.29 4.45
N ILE A 134 10.68 14.70 5.64
CA ILE A 134 10.01 15.29 6.79
C ILE A 134 10.99 15.28 7.96
N PHE A 135 11.31 16.44 8.48
CA PHE A 135 12.20 16.59 9.61
C PHE A 135 11.57 17.51 10.66
N ASN A 136 11.59 17.07 11.94
CA ASN A 136 11.09 17.84 13.09
C ASN A 136 9.71 18.50 12.86
N SER A 137 8.77 17.75 12.25
CA SER A 137 7.44 18.25 11.88
C SER A 137 6.36 17.39 12.54
N GLN A 138 5.56 18.01 13.43
CA GLN A 138 4.71 17.27 14.36
C GLN A 138 3.24 17.10 13.92
N ASN A 139 2.91 17.42 12.67
CA ASN A 139 1.53 17.37 12.20
C ASN A 139 1.44 17.18 10.69
N VAL A 140 1.92 16.01 10.22
CA VAL A 140 1.89 15.65 8.80
C VAL A 140 0.89 14.52 8.58
N GLU A 141 -0.06 14.72 7.68
CA GLU A 141 -1.14 13.77 7.36
C GLU A 141 -1.15 13.51 5.85
N ILE A 142 -1.13 12.23 5.47
CA ILE A 142 -1.19 11.76 4.09
C ILE A 142 -2.33 10.76 4.01
N SER A 143 -3.37 11.07 3.22
CA SER A 143 -4.55 10.21 3.10
C SER A 143 -4.99 10.02 1.66
N HIS A 144 -5.63 8.88 1.35
CA HIS A 144 -6.17 8.52 0.02
C HIS A 144 -5.19 8.81 -1.13
N SER A 145 -3.89 8.66 -0.88
CA SER A 145 -2.84 9.17 -1.75
C SER A 145 -1.93 8.06 -2.27
N THR A 146 -1.29 8.31 -3.41
CA THR A 146 -0.37 7.35 -4.04
C THR A 146 1.04 7.93 -4.09
N LEU A 147 2.04 7.16 -3.60
CA LEU A 147 3.46 7.44 -3.78
C LEU A 147 4.03 6.38 -4.74
N PHE A 148 4.29 6.77 -5.99
CA PHE A 148 4.60 5.84 -7.08
C PHE A 148 5.87 6.21 -7.84
N CYS A 149 6.75 5.24 -8.08
CA CYS A 149 7.98 5.45 -8.86
C CYS A 149 8.83 6.62 -8.33
N ASN A 150 9.04 6.70 -7.01
CA ASN A 150 9.96 7.65 -6.42
C ASN A 150 11.28 6.96 -6.10
N PHE A 151 12.36 7.75 -5.98
CA PHE A 151 13.72 7.25 -5.81
C PHE A 151 14.50 8.02 -4.76
N SER A 152 15.22 7.30 -3.90
CA SER A 152 16.24 7.86 -3.02
C SER A 152 17.56 7.10 -3.10
N ARG A 153 18.67 7.79 -2.80
CA ARG A 153 20.00 7.15 -2.74
C ARG A 153 20.31 6.51 -1.39
N GLU A 154 19.70 7.00 -0.29
CA GLU A 154 19.98 6.48 1.05
C GLU A 154 18.74 5.96 1.75
N HIS A 155 17.76 6.78 2.08
CA HIS A 155 16.66 6.38 2.92
C HIS A 155 15.29 6.74 2.35
N GLY A 156 14.33 5.81 2.48
CA GLY A 156 12.95 6.02 2.09
C GLY A 156 12.76 6.39 0.62
N GLY A 157 12.67 5.41 -0.27
CA GLY A 157 12.53 5.64 -1.72
C GLY A 157 11.48 6.69 -2.07
N ALA A 158 10.35 6.68 -1.39
CA ALA A 158 9.31 7.70 -1.52
C ALA A 158 9.33 8.73 -0.39
N LEU A 159 9.42 8.29 0.87
CA LEU A 159 9.33 9.17 2.03
C LEU A 159 10.37 8.79 3.09
N ASN A 160 11.07 9.79 3.60
CA ASN A 160 11.88 9.70 4.82
C ASN A 160 11.37 10.70 5.85
N ALA A 161 11.11 10.24 7.08
CA ALA A 161 10.72 11.11 8.19
C ALA A 161 11.62 10.88 9.41
N GLU A 162 12.00 11.97 10.08
CA GLU A 162 12.80 11.97 11.30
C GLU A 162 12.23 12.94 12.32
N ASP A 163 12.30 12.57 13.62
CA ASP A 163 11.86 13.39 14.76
C ASP A 163 10.45 14.01 14.56
N SER A 164 9.53 13.26 13.94
CA SER A 164 8.27 13.80 13.42
C SER A 164 7.06 12.96 13.85
N LYS A 165 5.85 13.58 13.73
CA LYS A 165 4.59 12.85 13.86
C LYS A 165 3.89 12.79 12.50
N VAL A 166 3.63 11.56 12.02
CA VAL A 166 3.10 11.30 10.68
C VAL A 166 1.94 10.31 10.74
N VAL A 167 0.85 10.66 10.09
CA VAL A 167 -0.32 9.80 9.89
C VAL A 167 -0.45 9.47 8.41
N ILE A 168 -0.54 8.18 8.08
CA ILE A 168 -0.77 7.68 6.72
C ILE A 168 -2.03 6.81 6.74
N HIS A 169 -3.01 7.16 5.94
CA HIS A 169 -4.28 6.47 5.92
C HIS A 169 -4.79 6.25 4.49
N ASP A 170 -5.20 5.02 4.17
CA ASP A 170 -5.81 4.65 2.88
C ASP A 170 -4.93 5.07 1.68
N CYS A 171 -3.65 4.68 1.71
CA CYS A 171 -2.66 5.06 0.72
C CYS A 171 -2.14 3.84 -0.06
N ASP A 172 -1.56 4.12 -1.23
CA ASP A 172 -0.87 3.14 -2.08
C ASP A 172 0.59 3.56 -2.28
N ILE A 173 1.51 2.77 -1.71
CA ILE A 173 2.95 3.02 -1.71
C ILE A 173 3.60 1.96 -2.61
N ASN A 174 3.83 2.30 -3.87
CA ASN A 174 4.23 1.25 -4.79
C ASN A 174 5.34 1.64 -5.78
N ASN A 175 6.13 0.64 -6.18
CA ASN A 175 7.22 0.77 -7.15
C ASN A 175 8.25 1.85 -6.77
N ASN A 176 8.46 2.11 -5.48
CA ASN A 176 9.48 3.04 -5.03
C ASN A 176 10.82 2.32 -4.87
N LEU A 177 11.90 3.03 -5.11
CA LEU A 177 13.24 2.48 -5.19
C LEU A 177 14.21 3.21 -4.28
N ASN A 178 14.91 2.44 -3.47
CA ASN A 178 16.12 2.88 -2.78
C ASN A 178 17.33 2.13 -3.35
N TYR A 179 18.32 2.87 -3.84
CA TYR A 179 19.49 2.28 -4.47
C TYR A 179 20.71 3.17 -4.37
N SER A 180 21.81 2.67 -3.82
CA SER A 180 23.12 3.34 -3.84
C SER A 180 24.19 2.44 -4.44
N ARG A 181 25.04 3.02 -5.26
CA ARG A 181 26.21 2.38 -5.86
C ARG A 181 27.49 2.45 -4.99
N ILE A 182 27.39 2.95 -3.78
CA ILE A 182 28.58 3.17 -2.96
C ILE A 182 28.91 1.84 -2.25
N ASP A 183 30.11 1.30 -2.48
CA ASP A 183 30.70 0.13 -1.81
C ASP A 183 30.99 0.39 -0.30
N THR A 184 30.24 1.28 0.33
CA THR A 184 30.35 1.57 1.76
C THR A 184 29.33 0.75 2.52
N ILE A 185 29.77 0.13 3.62
CA ILE A 185 29.04 -0.75 4.54
C ILE A 185 27.94 0.01 5.32
N TYR A 186 27.32 1.02 4.73
CA TYR A 186 26.20 1.72 5.38
C TYR A 186 24.89 1.06 4.95
N PHE A 187 24.15 0.56 5.94
CA PHE A 187 22.81 0.06 5.71
C PHE A 187 21.88 1.21 5.32
N MET A 188 21.22 1.07 4.20
CA MET A 188 20.12 1.93 3.81
C MET A 188 18.84 1.41 4.45
N TYR A 189 17.84 2.26 4.56
CA TYR A 189 16.59 1.92 5.22
C TYR A 189 15.38 2.35 4.40
N GLY A 190 14.40 1.44 4.26
CA GLY A 190 13.13 1.69 3.60
C GLY A 190 13.21 1.84 2.08
N GLY A 191 12.95 0.77 1.33
CA GLY A 191 12.79 0.85 -0.12
C GLY A 191 11.62 1.75 -0.51
N GLY A 192 10.52 1.68 0.21
CA GLY A 192 9.38 2.59 0.13
C GLY A 192 9.48 3.75 1.11
N LEU A 193 9.25 3.49 2.40
CA LEU A 193 9.22 4.51 3.46
C LEU A 193 10.23 4.19 4.58
N ARG A 194 10.74 5.26 5.21
CA ARG A 194 11.55 5.15 6.43
C ARG A 194 11.09 6.16 7.47
N PHE A 195 11.03 5.71 8.73
CA PHE A 195 10.77 6.53 9.92
C PHE A 195 11.86 6.34 10.97
N LEU A 196 12.40 7.44 11.50
CA LEU A 196 13.35 7.46 12.59
C LEU A 196 12.88 8.39 13.69
N LYS A 197 12.78 7.88 14.93
CA LYS A 197 12.35 8.64 16.12
C LYS A 197 11.01 9.37 15.91
N CYS A 198 10.05 8.70 15.29
CA CYS A 198 8.75 9.26 14.93
C CYS A 198 7.62 8.66 15.78
N GLU A 199 6.53 9.42 15.89
CA GLU A 199 5.21 8.87 16.20
C GLU A 199 4.46 8.62 14.89
N VAL A 200 4.12 7.34 14.61
CA VAL A 200 3.64 6.90 13.29
C VAL A 200 2.34 6.12 13.43
N ASP A 201 1.32 6.53 12.70
CA ASP A 201 0.07 5.79 12.54
C ASP A 201 -0.14 5.47 11.04
N ILE A 202 -0.09 4.19 10.68
CA ILE A 202 -0.28 3.72 9.30
C ILE A 202 -1.47 2.77 9.28
N THR A 203 -2.52 3.16 8.58
CA THR A 203 -3.74 2.36 8.51
C THR A 203 -4.25 2.21 7.08
N LYS A 204 -4.84 1.05 6.74
CA LYS A 204 -5.44 0.74 5.42
C LYS A 204 -4.51 1.08 4.25
N THR A 205 -3.22 0.83 4.36
CA THR A 205 -2.24 1.23 3.36
C THR A 205 -1.61 0.02 2.71
N ASP A 206 -1.52 0.07 1.39
CA ASP A 206 -0.93 -0.97 0.56
C ASP A 206 0.52 -0.62 0.19
N PHE A 207 1.45 -1.53 0.46
CA PHE A 207 2.86 -1.44 0.10
C PHE A 207 3.20 -2.52 -0.92
N ARG A 208 3.41 -2.14 -2.19
CA ARG A 208 3.63 -3.12 -3.27
C ARG A 208 4.86 -2.81 -4.11
N ASN A 209 5.62 -3.85 -4.44
CA ASN A 209 6.74 -3.75 -5.37
C ASN A 209 7.77 -2.66 -5.00
N ASN A 210 7.93 -2.32 -3.72
CA ASN A 210 8.98 -1.42 -3.30
C ASN A 210 10.30 -2.18 -3.23
N TYR A 211 11.37 -1.56 -3.70
CA TYR A 211 12.65 -2.23 -3.88
C TYR A 211 13.77 -1.47 -3.17
N GLY A 212 14.43 -2.15 -2.23
CA GLY A 212 15.62 -1.66 -1.56
C GLY A 212 16.80 -2.60 -1.79
N GLU A 213 17.64 -2.38 -2.81
CA GLU A 213 18.72 -3.31 -3.16
C GLU A 213 19.69 -3.57 -2.02
N SER A 214 20.00 -2.55 -1.26
CA SER A 214 20.83 -2.63 -0.05
C SER A 214 20.09 -2.14 1.18
N ALA A 215 18.77 -2.03 1.12
CA ALA A 215 17.97 -1.47 2.20
C ALA A 215 17.42 -2.53 3.14
N ILE A 216 17.47 -2.21 4.42
CA ILE A 216 16.75 -2.91 5.47
C ILE A 216 15.33 -2.34 5.51
N GLY A 217 14.30 -3.22 5.41
CA GLY A 217 12.91 -2.83 5.21
C GLY A 217 12.62 -2.49 3.74
N GLY A 218 12.30 -3.51 2.93
CA GLY A 218 12.03 -3.29 1.50
C GLY A 218 10.89 -2.32 1.25
N ALA A 219 9.76 -2.51 1.90
CA ALA A 219 8.65 -1.58 1.86
C ALA A 219 8.77 -0.49 2.94
N LEU A 220 8.95 -0.90 4.21
CA LEU A 220 8.89 -0.02 5.36
C LEU A 220 9.99 -0.32 6.36
N SER A 221 10.71 0.70 6.80
CA SER A 221 11.65 0.64 7.91
C SER A 221 11.26 1.62 9.01
N ILE A 222 11.24 1.11 10.24
CA ILE A 222 10.87 1.86 11.45
C ILE A 222 11.95 1.69 12.50
N ASP A 223 12.51 2.81 12.96
CA ASP A 223 13.59 2.84 13.92
C ASP A 223 13.31 3.83 15.06
N SER A 224 13.34 3.33 16.29
CA SER A 224 13.15 4.16 17.51
C SER A 224 11.83 4.94 17.52
N CYS A 225 10.74 4.34 17.02
CA CYS A 225 9.44 4.97 16.88
C CYS A 225 8.41 4.41 17.87
N VAL A 226 7.38 5.22 18.13
CA VAL A 226 6.07 4.76 18.61
C VAL A 226 5.20 4.51 17.39
N VAL A 227 4.69 3.29 17.20
CA VAL A 227 4.07 2.92 15.93
C VAL A 227 2.78 2.12 16.09
N ARG A 228 1.80 2.47 15.29
CA ARG A 228 0.61 1.67 15.02
C ARG A 228 0.53 1.36 13.54
N ILE A 229 0.46 0.07 13.20
CA ILE A 229 0.20 -0.44 11.85
C ILE A 229 -1.06 -1.29 11.92
N ASP A 230 -2.10 -0.94 11.17
CA ASP A 230 -3.37 -1.65 11.19
C ASP A 230 -4.00 -1.74 9.80
N ARG A 231 -4.47 -2.93 9.42
CA ARG A 231 -5.11 -3.20 8.13
C ARG A 231 -4.28 -2.76 6.93
N CYS A 232 -2.99 -3.15 6.93
CA CYS A 232 -2.07 -2.86 5.84
C CYS A 232 -1.72 -4.12 5.05
N ARG A 233 -1.35 -3.94 3.78
CA ARG A 233 -0.85 -5.01 2.91
C ARG A 233 0.58 -4.74 2.51
N PHE A 234 1.45 -5.73 2.69
CA PHE A 234 2.84 -5.69 2.27
C PHE A 234 3.07 -6.82 1.28
N GLU A 235 3.13 -6.50 -0.01
CA GLU A 235 3.15 -7.52 -1.05
C GLU A 235 4.25 -7.25 -2.09
N TYR A 236 4.99 -8.32 -2.47
CA TYR A 236 6.00 -8.26 -3.52
C TYR A 236 7.11 -7.23 -3.29
N ASN A 237 7.44 -6.90 -2.04
CA ASN A 237 8.53 -5.99 -1.73
C ASN A 237 9.86 -6.74 -1.62
N TYR A 238 10.97 -6.04 -1.92
CA TYR A 238 12.32 -6.57 -1.82
C TYR A 238 13.20 -5.71 -0.90
N GLY A 239 13.95 -6.36 -0.02
CA GLY A 239 14.93 -5.71 0.86
C GLY A 239 15.92 -6.74 1.42
N ILE A 240 16.97 -6.29 2.14
CA ILE A 240 17.95 -7.21 2.72
C ILE A 240 17.36 -7.97 3.90
N ASN A 241 16.71 -7.27 4.83
CA ASN A 241 16.06 -7.84 6.00
C ASN A 241 14.67 -7.25 6.15
N GLY A 242 13.66 -8.05 6.51
CA GLY A 242 12.30 -7.60 6.67
C GLY A 242 11.77 -6.94 5.40
N ALA A 243 11.69 -7.69 4.30
CA ALA A 243 11.36 -7.10 3.00
C ALA A 243 10.00 -6.40 2.99
N GLY A 244 8.99 -6.92 3.72
CA GLY A 244 7.76 -6.21 3.99
C GLY A 244 7.99 -5.09 5.01
N LEU A 245 8.42 -5.45 6.22
CA LEU A 245 8.64 -4.51 7.34
C LEU A 245 9.89 -4.87 8.13
N TYR A 246 10.72 -3.87 8.41
CA TYR A 246 11.77 -3.95 9.41
C TYR A 246 11.50 -2.97 10.55
N MET A 247 11.40 -3.49 11.78
CA MET A 247 11.19 -2.71 12.99
C MET A 247 12.39 -2.89 13.93
N ILE A 248 12.96 -1.78 14.39
CA ILE A 248 14.10 -1.82 15.31
C ILE A 248 14.01 -0.73 16.38
N ARG A 249 14.45 -1.07 17.62
CA ARG A 249 14.54 -0.15 18.77
C ARG A 249 13.25 0.59 19.11
N CYS A 250 12.11 -0.04 18.84
CA CYS A 250 10.79 0.50 19.16
C CYS A 250 10.37 0.01 20.57
N PHE A 251 10.94 0.61 21.61
CA PHE A 251 10.70 0.22 23.01
C PHE A 251 9.50 0.93 23.64
N GLU A 252 9.08 2.03 23.06
CA GLU A 252 7.97 2.83 23.57
C GLU A 252 6.64 2.10 23.37
N ASN A 253 5.79 2.13 24.39
CA ASN A 253 4.43 1.60 24.30
C ASN A 253 3.42 2.74 24.03
N PRO A 254 2.36 2.43 23.24
CA PRO A 254 2.05 1.16 22.60
C PRO A 254 2.62 1.07 21.16
N CYS A 255 3.34 -0.02 20.86
CA CYS A 255 3.67 -0.39 19.48
C CYS A 255 2.82 -1.59 19.07
N SER A 256 2.19 -1.54 17.91
CA SER A 256 1.32 -2.62 17.45
C SER A 256 1.34 -2.80 15.93
N ILE A 257 1.20 -4.07 15.51
CA ILE A 257 1.01 -4.48 14.12
C ILE A 257 -0.19 -5.42 14.10
N THR A 258 -1.31 -4.98 13.52
CA THR A 258 -2.58 -5.71 13.61
C THR A 258 -3.27 -5.85 12.26
N ASN A 259 -4.10 -6.88 12.12
CA ASN A 259 -5.03 -7.07 11.00
C ASN A 259 -4.39 -6.91 9.61
N SER A 260 -3.15 -7.34 9.42
CA SER A 260 -2.35 -7.01 8.25
C SER A 260 -1.84 -8.25 7.51
N LEU A 261 -1.61 -8.10 6.21
CA LEU A 261 -1.10 -9.13 5.31
C LEU A 261 0.37 -8.84 4.93
N PHE A 262 1.22 -9.86 5.06
CA PHE A 262 2.58 -9.87 4.53
C PHE A 262 2.69 -11.04 3.55
N ALA A 263 2.70 -10.78 2.25
CA ALA A 263 2.66 -11.84 1.25
C ALA A 263 3.67 -11.62 0.11
N ASN A 264 4.32 -12.71 -0.32
CA ASN A 264 5.19 -12.71 -1.50
C ASN A 264 6.35 -11.69 -1.43
N ASN A 265 6.79 -11.29 -0.23
CA ASN A 265 7.95 -10.42 -0.08
C ASN A 265 9.24 -11.25 -0.10
N THR A 266 10.32 -10.68 -0.64
CA THR A 266 11.60 -11.39 -0.78
C THR A 266 12.71 -10.64 -0.08
N SER A 267 13.35 -11.28 0.92
CA SER A 267 14.54 -10.73 1.58
C SER A 267 15.82 -11.35 1.07
N GLY A 268 16.90 -10.56 1.09
CA GLY A 268 18.23 -11.07 0.81
C GLY A 268 18.78 -11.99 1.90
N HIS A 269 18.40 -11.77 3.18
CA HIS A 269 18.94 -12.53 4.30
C HIS A 269 17.89 -12.99 5.32
N PHE A 270 17.14 -12.08 6.00
CA PHE A 270 16.32 -12.43 7.16
C PHE A 270 14.88 -11.91 7.01
N GLY A 271 13.90 -12.76 7.36
CA GLY A 271 12.51 -12.38 7.46
C GLY A 271 11.96 -11.79 6.16
N GLY A 272 11.60 -12.63 5.20
CA GLY A 272 11.01 -12.16 3.94
C GLY A 272 9.79 -11.28 4.17
N GLY A 273 8.91 -11.68 5.08
CA GLY A 273 7.76 -10.89 5.47
C GLY A 273 8.13 -9.76 6.43
N LEU A 274 8.64 -10.11 7.60
CA LEU A 274 8.78 -9.21 8.75
C LEU A 274 10.05 -9.51 9.53
N ALA A 275 10.78 -8.49 9.97
CA ALA A 275 11.86 -8.62 10.93
C ALA A 275 11.68 -7.62 12.09
N ILE A 276 11.77 -8.11 13.32
CA ILE A 276 11.63 -7.36 14.56
C ILE A 276 12.94 -7.49 15.34
N SER A 277 13.60 -6.37 15.61
CA SER A 277 14.86 -6.29 16.34
C SER A 277 14.75 -5.31 17.50
N ASP A 278 15.28 -5.67 18.67
CA ASP A 278 15.24 -4.77 19.84
C ASP A 278 13.87 -4.10 20.04
N SER A 279 12.79 -4.88 19.89
CA SER A 279 11.43 -4.35 19.89
C SER A 279 10.43 -5.43 20.34
N SER A 280 9.39 -5.03 21.06
CA SER A 280 8.39 -5.98 21.57
C SER A 280 6.97 -5.46 21.31
N PRO A 281 6.56 -5.32 20.03
CA PRO A 281 5.21 -4.87 19.71
C PRO A 281 4.14 -5.91 20.05
N LEU A 282 2.91 -5.47 20.24
CA LEU A 282 1.74 -6.31 20.12
C LEU A 282 1.57 -6.71 18.64
N VAL A 283 1.53 -8.00 18.37
CA VAL A 283 1.31 -8.53 17.02
C VAL A 283 0.02 -9.35 17.04
N SER A 284 -0.99 -8.95 16.28
CA SER A 284 -2.27 -9.66 16.30
C SER A 284 -2.92 -9.76 14.93
N ASN A 285 -3.47 -10.92 14.63
CA ASN A 285 -4.23 -11.16 13.42
C ASN A 285 -3.45 -10.79 12.14
N LEU A 286 -2.22 -11.26 12.05
CA LEU A 286 -1.44 -11.19 10.82
C LEU A 286 -1.64 -12.47 9.98
N THR A 287 -1.58 -12.31 8.68
CA THR A 287 -1.36 -13.40 7.72
C THR A 287 0.00 -13.17 7.05
N VAL A 288 0.99 -14.01 7.37
CA VAL A 288 2.36 -13.95 6.85
C VAL A 288 2.59 -15.16 5.96
N VAL A 289 2.53 -14.97 4.64
CA VAL A 289 2.37 -16.08 3.71
C VAL A 289 3.21 -15.93 2.45
N ASN A 290 3.81 -17.04 1.99
CA ASN A 290 4.57 -17.12 0.74
C ASN A 290 5.71 -16.09 0.64
N ASN A 291 6.26 -15.63 1.76
CA ASN A 291 7.43 -14.77 1.75
C ASN A 291 8.69 -15.61 1.60
N GLN A 292 9.73 -15.05 1.01
CA GLN A 292 10.98 -15.75 0.73
C GLN A 292 12.19 -15.05 1.34
N SER A 293 13.12 -15.83 1.86
CA SER A 293 14.50 -15.41 2.12
C SER A 293 15.44 -16.10 1.13
N ILE A 294 16.24 -15.31 0.39
CA ILE A 294 17.29 -15.85 -0.51
C ILE A 294 18.47 -16.37 0.31
N GLY A 295 18.63 -15.95 1.55
CA GLY A 295 19.62 -16.45 2.49
C GLY A 295 19.19 -17.71 3.23
N VAL A 296 20.06 -18.17 4.14
CA VAL A 296 19.90 -19.41 4.91
C VAL A 296 18.83 -19.36 6.01
N ASN A 297 18.14 -18.24 6.18
CA ASN A 297 17.31 -17.98 7.35
C ASN A 297 15.80 -18.21 7.06
N CYS A 298 14.89 -17.55 7.78
CA CYS A 298 13.46 -17.77 7.63
C CYS A 298 12.82 -16.87 6.59
N GLY A 299 11.84 -17.39 5.84
CA GLY A 299 11.06 -16.62 4.88
C GLY A 299 9.99 -15.73 5.52
N GLY A 300 9.40 -16.15 6.63
CA GLY A 300 8.29 -15.45 7.29
C GLY A 300 8.74 -14.34 8.23
N ILE A 301 8.90 -14.66 9.53
CA ILE A 301 9.19 -13.68 10.59
C ILE A 301 10.54 -13.96 11.24
N PHE A 302 11.35 -12.92 11.39
CA PHE A 302 12.63 -12.96 12.11
C PHE A 302 12.58 -12.10 13.37
N PHE A 303 12.91 -12.71 14.52
CA PHE A 303 13.06 -12.03 15.80
C PHE A 303 14.53 -11.94 16.17
N TYR A 304 15.01 -10.76 16.52
CA TYR A 304 16.42 -10.53 16.77
C TYR A 304 16.69 -9.75 18.05
N GLN A 305 17.79 -10.08 18.72
CA GLN A 305 18.29 -9.40 19.93
C GLN A 305 17.25 -9.34 21.08
N ASN A 306 16.96 -8.17 21.64
CA ASN A 306 16.08 -7.99 22.80
C ASN A 306 14.60 -7.90 22.36
N SER A 307 14.11 -8.90 21.65
CA SER A 307 12.75 -8.92 21.14
C SER A 307 11.87 -9.94 21.84
N SER A 308 10.77 -9.49 22.44
CA SER A 308 9.76 -10.33 23.10
C SER A 308 8.35 -9.92 22.66
N PRO A 309 8.03 -9.97 21.36
CA PRO A 309 6.68 -9.67 20.90
C PRO A 309 5.70 -10.74 21.37
N VAL A 310 4.45 -10.34 21.60
CA VAL A 310 3.35 -11.28 21.86
C VAL A 310 2.49 -11.38 20.61
N LEU A 311 2.38 -12.59 20.07
CA LEU A 311 1.62 -12.88 18.86
C LEU A 311 0.28 -13.52 19.20
N TRP A 312 -0.81 -12.89 18.73
CA TRP A 312 -2.18 -13.40 18.87
C TRP A 312 -2.78 -13.69 17.51
N ASN A 313 -3.38 -14.87 17.35
CA ASN A 313 -4.20 -15.22 16.16
C ASN A 313 -3.49 -14.97 14.83
N CYS A 314 -2.21 -15.27 14.69
CA CYS A 314 -1.46 -15.07 13.46
C CYS A 314 -1.41 -16.36 12.63
N ILE A 315 -1.45 -16.23 11.29
CA ILE A 315 -1.13 -17.31 10.34
C ILE A 315 0.27 -17.07 9.79
N VAL A 316 1.16 -18.07 9.90
CA VAL A 316 2.50 -18.07 9.30
C VAL A 316 2.66 -19.35 8.48
N TYR A 317 2.53 -19.24 7.14
CA TYR A 317 2.37 -20.39 6.28
C TYR A 317 3.00 -20.20 4.90
N GLY A 318 3.60 -21.25 4.33
CA GLY A 318 4.14 -21.25 2.98
C GLY A 318 5.36 -20.36 2.76
N ASN A 319 5.99 -19.87 3.84
CA ASN A 319 7.18 -19.04 3.72
C ASN A 319 8.43 -19.90 3.45
N LEU A 320 9.33 -19.43 2.57
CA LEU A 320 10.43 -20.23 2.04
C LEU A 320 11.80 -19.63 2.37
N ASN A 321 12.81 -20.50 2.47
CA ASN A 321 14.22 -20.13 2.44
C ASN A 321 14.97 -20.99 1.42
N ASP A 322 16.04 -20.46 0.82
CA ASP A 322 16.75 -21.14 -0.29
C ASP A 322 17.50 -22.41 0.15
N VAL A 323 17.69 -22.65 1.43
CA VAL A 323 18.55 -23.74 1.94
C VAL A 323 17.79 -25.02 2.24
N SER A 324 16.51 -24.95 2.52
CA SER A 324 15.68 -26.11 2.79
C SER A 324 14.35 -26.03 2.03
N LEU A 325 14.32 -26.68 0.88
CA LEU A 325 13.07 -26.81 0.11
C LEU A 325 12.16 -27.92 0.66
N GLU A 326 12.69 -28.83 1.50
CA GLU A 326 11.93 -29.95 2.04
C GLU A 326 11.19 -29.56 3.34
N GLU A 327 11.79 -28.71 4.18
CA GLU A 327 11.17 -28.17 5.39
C GLU A 327 11.56 -26.69 5.56
N PRO A 328 10.87 -25.78 4.89
CA PRO A 328 11.21 -24.36 4.92
C PRO A 328 10.95 -23.76 6.31
N VAL A 329 11.90 -22.98 6.81
CA VAL A 329 11.82 -22.33 8.11
C VAL A 329 10.85 -21.16 8.06
N GLN A 330 9.73 -21.29 8.78
CA GLN A 330 8.70 -20.26 8.83
C GLN A 330 9.14 -19.03 9.62
N MET A 331 9.78 -19.28 10.78
CA MET A 331 10.22 -18.24 11.71
C MET A 331 11.57 -18.60 12.32
N TRP A 332 12.31 -17.55 12.72
CA TRP A 332 13.58 -17.71 13.44
C TRP A 332 13.62 -16.75 14.64
N SER A 333 13.87 -17.31 15.83
CA SER A 333 14.08 -16.53 17.05
C SER A 333 15.57 -16.50 17.39
N TRP A 334 16.28 -15.44 17.02
CA TRP A 334 17.67 -15.22 17.40
C TRP A 334 17.76 -14.11 18.46
N THR A 335 17.08 -14.36 19.58
CA THR A 335 16.99 -13.43 20.70
C THR A 335 18.04 -13.71 21.76
N PHE A 336 18.34 -12.71 22.60
CA PHE A 336 19.25 -12.86 23.71
C PHE A 336 18.55 -13.54 24.91
N GLU A 337 19.34 -14.04 25.86
CA GLU A 337 18.82 -14.65 27.09
C GLU A 337 17.84 -13.73 27.82
N GLY A 338 16.68 -14.24 28.16
CA GLY A 338 15.59 -13.51 28.81
C GLY A 338 14.62 -12.81 27.86
N TYR A 339 14.85 -12.92 26.54
CA TYR A 339 13.94 -12.40 25.53
C TYR A 339 13.44 -13.52 24.64
N ALA A 340 12.14 -13.61 24.45
CA ALA A 340 11.52 -14.60 23.57
C ALA A 340 10.14 -14.12 23.07
N PRO A 341 9.75 -14.44 21.82
CA PRO A 341 8.37 -14.24 21.38
C PRO A 341 7.43 -15.21 22.11
N GLU A 342 6.17 -14.77 22.31
CA GLU A 342 5.08 -15.58 22.85
C GLU A 342 4.01 -15.79 21.77
N PHE A 343 3.41 -16.98 21.73
CA PHE A 343 2.44 -17.37 20.71
C PHE A 343 1.14 -17.86 21.35
N HIS A 344 0.03 -17.23 20.98
CA HIS A 344 -1.31 -17.57 21.44
C HIS A 344 -2.28 -17.74 20.25
N ASN A 345 -2.88 -18.90 20.12
CA ASN A 345 -3.84 -19.23 19.07
C ASN A 345 -3.31 -18.87 17.65
N CYS A 346 -2.05 -19.17 17.36
CA CYS A 346 -1.46 -18.96 16.04
C CYS A 346 -1.50 -20.24 15.20
N LEU A 347 -1.57 -20.12 13.88
CA LEU A 347 -1.30 -21.23 12.97
C LEU A 347 0.11 -21.04 12.39
N VAL A 348 0.99 -22.00 12.64
CA VAL A 348 2.37 -22.01 12.16
C VAL A 348 2.61 -23.30 11.40
N GLN A 349 2.92 -23.22 10.13
CA GLN A 349 3.19 -24.39 9.30
C GLN A 349 4.34 -25.24 9.92
N TYR A 350 4.11 -26.53 10.06
CA TYR A 350 4.98 -27.50 10.73
C TYR A 350 5.15 -27.28 12.24
N GLY A 351 4.39 -26.38 12.85
CA GLY A 351 4.30 -26.21 14.31
C GLY A 351 5.53 -25.64 14.98
N TYR A 352 5.62 -25.87 16.28
CA TYR A 352 6.69 -25.40 17.16
C TYR A 352 8.09 -25.82 16.69
N GLU A 353 8.24 -27.06 16.22
CA GLU A 353 9.53 -27.64 15.82
C GLU A 353 10.14 -26.96 14.58
N ASN A 354 9.34 -26.25 13.80
CA ASN A 354 9.80 -25.51 12.62
C ASN A 354 10.21 -24.06 12.90
N ILE A 355 10.15 -23.64 14.16
CA ILE A 355 10.69 -22.34 14.58
C ILE A 355 12.16 -22.55 14.96
N SER A 356 13.09 -21.98 14.21
CA SER A 356 14.51 -22.08 14.53
C SER A 356 14.85 -21.38 15.85
N ASN A 357 15.68 -22.00 16.70
CA ASN A 357 15.94 -21.63 18.09
C ASN A 357 14.67 -21.59 18.95
N ASN A 358 13.79 -22.55 18.77
CA ASN A 358 12.54 -22.67 19.52
C ASN A 358 12.73 -22.89 21.03
N GLU A 359 13.88 -23.36 21.47
CA GLU A 359 14.20 -23.59 22.88
C GLU A 359 14.13 -22.33 23.76
N VAL A 360 14.19 -21.12 23.17
CA VAL A 360 13.99 -19.87 23.90
C VAL A 360 12.51 -19.55 24.12
N ILE A 361 11.61 -20.15 23.34
CA ILE A 361 10.16 -19.88 23.36
C ILE A 361 9.53 -20.64 24.53
N THR A 362 8.98 -19.93 25.49
CA THR A 362 8.37 -20.50 26.69
C THR A 362 6.85 -20.55 26.67
N VAL A 363 6.23 -19.79 25.75
CA VAL A 363 4.77 -19.72 25.58
C VAL A 363 4.41 -20.03 24.14
N TYR A 364 3.75 -21.18 23.93
CA TYR A 364 3.22 -21.63 22.63
C TYR A 364 1.88 -22.32 22.89
N GLU A 365 0.81 -21.53 23.03
CA GLU A 365 -0.47 -21.97 23.55
C GLU A 365 -1.55 -22.03 22.48
N ASN A 366 -2.28 -23.14 22.41
CA ASN A 366 -3.40 -23.35 21.49
C ASN A 366 -3.06 -23.07 20.02
N CYS A 367 -1.82 -23.31 19.62
CA CYS A 367 -1.36 -23.09 18.25
C CYS A 367 -1.62 -24.32 17.37
N LEU A 368 -1.86 -24.07 16.09
CA LEU A 368 -2.20 -25.05 15.05
C LEU A 368 -1.04 -25.20 14.06
N ASP A 369 -0.99 -26.34 13.35
CA ASP A 369 -0.01 -26.61 12.28
C ASP A 369 -0.63 -27.14 10.98
N GLU A 370 -1.96 -27.17 10.91
CA GLU A 370 -2.73 -27.63 9.76
C GLU A 370 -2.67 -26.65 8.57
N ASP A 371 -3.20 -27.07 7.42
CA ASP A 371 -3.41 -26.21 6.27
C ASP A 371 -4.51 -25.17 6.57
N PRO A 372 -4.25 -23.88 6.44
CA PRO A 372 -5.25 -22.84 6.66
C PRO A 372 -6.41 -22.85 5.64
N LEU A 373 -6.32 -23.63 4.57
CA LEU A 373 -7.31 -23.76 3.50
C LEU A 373 -7.70 -22.40 2.91
N PHE A 374 -6.68 -21.64 2.48
CA PHE A 374 -6.90 -20.34 1.82
C PHE A 374 -7.78 -20.48 0.58
N SER A 375 -8.61 -19.49 0.32
CA SER A 375 -9.55 -19.49 -0.80
C SER A 375 -8.87 -19.51 -2.17
N GLY A 376 -7.67 -18.96 -2.30
CA GLY A 376 -6.94 -18.80 -3.56
C GLY A 376 -7.64 -17.88 -4.57
N LEU A 377 -8.65 -17.13 -4.16
CA LEU A 377 -9.47 -16.29 -5.04
C LEU A 377 -9.09 -14.81 -4.95
N ALA A 378 -8.64 -14.24 -6.07
CA ALA A 378 -8.39 -12.80 -6.15
C ALA A 378 -9.70 -11.99 -5.93
N PRO A 379 -9.64 -10.79 -5.35
CA PRO A 379 -8.43 -10.05 -4.94
C PRO A 379 -7.88 -10.43 -3.55
N ASN A 380 -8.55 -11.28 -2.79
CA ASN A 380 -8.19 -11.65 -1.42
C ASN A 380 -7.86 -13.15 -1.35
N GLU A 381 -6.79 -13.56 -1.99
CA GLU A 381 -6.37 -14.97 -2.14
C GLU A 381 -6.15 -15.70 -0.80
N TYR A 382 -5.83 -14.96 0.25
CA TYR A 382 -5.51 -15.49 1.58
C TYR A 382 -6.66 -15.37 2.58
N THR A 383 -7.90 -15.19 2.09
CA THR A 383 -9.08 -15.38 2.94
C THR A 383 -9.29 -16.85 3.24
N ILE A 384 -9.90 -17.13 4.37
CA ILE A 384 -10.27 -18.49 4.79
C ILE A 384 -11.79 -18.73 4.60
N GLY A 385 -12.21 -19.97 4.66
CA GLY A 385 -13.60 -20.35 4.66
C GLY A 385 -14.02 -20.98 5.99
N THR A 386 -15.31 -21.34 6.13
CA THR A 386 -15.86 -22.00 7.32
C THR A 386 -15.28 -23.40 7.58
N ASP A 387 -14.65 -24.01 6.57
CA ASP A 387 -13.98 -25.32 6.70
C ASP A 387 -12.51 -25.20 7.16
N SER A 388 -11.99 -23.97 7.27
CA SER A 388 -10.62 -23.71 7.73
C SER A 388 -10.46 -24.03 9.22
N PRO A 389 -9.32 -24.60 9.64
CA PRO A 389 -8.99 -24.74 11.06
C PRO A 389 -8.84 -23.39 11.79
N CYS A 390 -8.64 -22.30 11.04
CA CYS A 390 -8.54 -20.94 11.54
C CYS A 390 -9.90 -20.27 11.84
N TYR A 391 -11.01 -20.86 11.37
CA TYR A 391 -12.35 -20.31 11.53
C TYR A 391 -12.85 -20.45 12.98
N ASN A 392 -13.20 -19.32 13.63
CA ASN A 392 -13.69 -19.25 15.01
C ASN A 392 -12.79 -19.96 16.06
N THR A 393 -11.48 -19.94 15.85
CA THR A 393 -10.49 -20.60 16.73
C THR A 393 -9.50 -19.64 17.36
N GLY A 394 -9.66 -18.36 17.13
CA GLY A 394 -8.83 -17.32 17.74
C GLY A 394 -9.08 -17.18 19.26
N SER A 395 -8.20 -16.48 19.93
CA SER A 395 -8.20 -16.34 21.39
C SER A 395 -9.29 -15.40 21.88
N PRO A 396 -10.10 -15.79 22.88
CA PRO A 396 -11.01 -14.88 23.57
C PRO A 396 -10.28 -13.83 24.42
N TYR A 397 -8.97 -13.99 24.63
CA TYR A 397 -8.11 -13.06 25.38
C TYR A 397 -7.38 -12.08 24.47
N THR A 398 -7.70 -12.07 23.18
CA THR A 398 -7.19 -11.07 22.23
C THR A 398 -7.48 -9.66 22.77
N PRO A 399 -6.53 -8.71 22.67
CA PRO A 399 -6.74 -7.34 23.13
C PRO A 399 -8.02 -6.71 22.59
N ILE A 400 -8.74 -5.98 23.46
CA ILE A 400 -10.08 -5.46 23.15
C ILE A 400 -10.09 -4.52 21.95
N GLU A 401 -9.01 -3.75 21.74
CA GLU A 401 -8.85 -2.86 20.60
C GLU A 401 -8.85 -3.61 19.25
N VAL A 402 -8.44 -4.88 19.26
CA VAL A 402 -8.49 -5.76 18.09
C VAL A 402 -9.88 -6.36 17.96
N LEU A 403 -10.47 -6.86 19.04
CA LEU A 403 -11.80 -7.49 19.03
C LEU A 403 -12.91 -6.54 18.60
N GLU A 404 -12.85 -5.27 19.01
CA GLU A 404 -13.81 -4.22 18.62
C GLU A 404 -13.46 -3.57 17.27
N GLY A 405 -12.37 -3.99 16.63
CA GLY A 405 -11.86 -3.45 15.38
C GLY A 405 -12.49 -4.09 14.14
N PHE A 406 -11.78 -3.90 13.05
CA PHE A 406 -12.15 -4.42 11.73
C PHE A 406 -11.01 -5.32 11.21
N ASP A 407 -11.37 -6.26 10.37
CA ASP A 407 -10.43 -7.09 9.62
C ASP A 407 -9.76 -6.29 8.48
N LEU A 408 -8.86 -6.94 7.73
CA LEU A 408 -8.14 -6.31 6.62
C LEU A 408 -9.08 -5.78 5.51
N THR A 409 -10.26 -6.36 5.37
CA THR A 409 -11.26 -5.94 4.37
C THR A 409 -12.23 -4.88 4.88
N GLY A 410 -12.17 -4.56 6.17
CA GLY A 410 -13.08 -3.61 6.83
C GLY A 410 -14.35 -4.25 7.39
N GLN A 411 -14.41 -5.59 7.47
CA GLN A 411 -15.48 -6.30 8.16
C GLN A 411 -15.23 -6.32 9.67
N SER A 412 -16.30 -6.47 10.48
CA SER A 412 -16.15 -6.63 11.93
C SER A 412 -15.28 -7.84 12.26
N ARG A 413 -14.38 -7.69 13.25
CA ARG A 413 -13.44 -8.77 13.65
C ARG A 413 -14.09 -9.96 14.34
N VAL A 414 -15.31 -9.85 14.79
CA VAL A 414 -15.97 -10.96 15.51
C VAL A 414 -17.33 -11.24 14.93
N TYR A 415 -17.47 -12.41 14.31
CA TYR A 415 -18.75 -13.01 13.95
C TYR A 415 -19.05 -14.22 14.84
N GLY A 416 -20.27 -14.32 15.33
CA GLY A 416 -20.67 -15.46 16.18
C GLY A 416 -20.02 -15.52 17.57
N GLY A 417 -19.29 -14.48 17.99
CA GLY A 417 -18.71 -14.35 19.32
C GLY A 417 -17.28 -14.89 19.46
N VAL A 418 -16.66 -15.39 18.38
CA VAL A 418 -15.26 -15.86 18.36
C VAL A 418 -14.55 -15.25 17.16
N ILE A 419 -13.32 -14.79 17.36
CA ILE A 419 -12.47 -14.22 16.33
C ILE A 419 -11.80 -15.32 15.50
N ASP A 420 -11.58 -15.07 14.21
CA ASP A 420 -10.79 -15.94 13.35
C ASP A 420 -9.28 -15.72 13.54
N ILE A 421 -8.48 -16.75 13.25
CA ILE A 421 -7.03 -16.63 13.15
C ILE A 421 -6.66 -16.04 11.77
N GLY A 422 -5.75 -15.06 11.75
CA GLY A 422 -5.30 -14.38 10.53
C GLY A 422 -5.91 -12.99 10.31
N ALA A 423 -5.54 -12.37 9.19
CA ALA A 423 -5.89 -10.98 8.86
C ALA A 423 -7.35 -10.80 8.41
N TYR A 424 -8.05 -11.87 8.12
CA TYR A 424 -9.41 -11.86 7.58
C TYR A 424 -10.39 -12.51 8.54
N GLU A 425 -11.62 -12.04 8.54
CA GLU A 425 -12.74 -12.59 9.28
C GLU A 425 -13.78 -13.16 8.34
N VAL A 426 -14.32 -14.35 8.65
CA VAL A 426 -15.34 -15.01 7.85
C VAL A 426 -16.73 -14.61 8.34
N ASP A 427 -17.51 -13.98 7.48
CA ASP A 427 -18.94 -13.84 7.69
C ASP A 427 -19.66 -15.10 7.19
N PRO A 428 -20.15 -15.99 8.08
CA PRO A 428 -20.80 -17.23 7.68
C PRO A 428 -22.17 -17.00 7.01
N THR A 429 -22.72 -15.80 7.11
CA THR A 429 -24.02 -15.47 6.49
C THR A 429 -23.88 -15.19 5.00
N GLY A 430 -22.66 -15.00 4.51
CA GLY A 430 -22.36 -14.68 3.10
C GLY A 430 -22.95 -13.33 2.65
N VAL A 431 -23.49 -12.56 3.58
CA VAL A 431 -23.92 -11.19 3.33
C VAL A 431 -22.70 -10.30 3.57
N MET A 432 -21.90 -10.05 2.54
CA MET A 432 -20.94 -8.95 2.61
C MET A 432 -21.73 -7.67 2.87
N GLU A 433 -21.75 -7.19 4.10
CA GLU A 433 -22.08 -5.80 4.38
C GLU A 433 -20.97 -4.93 3.79
N ASN A 434 -21.09 -4.64 2.51
CA ASN A 434 -20.31 -3.61 1.85
C ASN A 434 -20.70 -2.27 2.45
N THR A 435 -20.00 -1.84 3.49
CA THR A 435 -20.17 -0.51 4.10
C THR A 435 -19.66 0.61 3.18
N GLU A 436 -18.96 0.30 2.11
CA GLU A 436 -18.82 1.12 0.91
C GLU A 436 -19.19 0.24 -0.29
N LYS A 437 -20.41 0.36 -0.76
CA LYS A 437 -20.83 -0.20 -2.05
C LYS A 437 -20.02 0.50 -3.15
N GLU A 438 -18.81 0.04 -3.40
CA GLU A 438 -18.28 0.12 -4.75
C GLU A 438 -19.24 -0.72 -5.60
N LYS A 439 -20.05 -0.04 -6.36
CA LYS A 439 -20.97 -0.67 -7.30
C LYS A 439 -20.13 -1.36 -8.37
N GLN A 440 -19.75 -2.61 -8.10
CA GLN A 440 -18.96 -3.43 -9.00
C GLN A 440 -19.82 -3.91 -10.15
N ILE A 441 -19.22 -3.98 -11.34
CA ILE A 441 -19.82 -4.69 -12.45
C ILE A 441 -19.89 -6.17 -12.12
N ARG A 442 -21.08 -6.73 -12.19
CA ARG A 442 -21.28 -8.16 -12.08
C ARG A 442 -21.38 -8.76 -13.49
N VAL A 443 -20.40 -9.56 -13.89
CA VAL A 443 -20.48 -10.32 -15.14
C VAL A 443 -21.21 -11.65 -14.87
N VAL A 444 -22.34 -11.84 -15.56
CA VAL A 444 -23.14 -13.07 -15.49
C VAL A 444 -22.91 -13.90 -16.74
N GLY A 445 -22.51 -15.16 -16.56
CA GLY A 445 -22.13 -16.05 -17.65
C GLY A 445 -20.67 -15.84 -18.09
N ASN A 446 -19.72 -16.14 -17.22
CA ASN A 446 -18.30 -16.26 -17.55
C ASN A 446 -17.91 -17.75 -17.37
N PRO A 447 -17.53 -18.48 -18.43
CA PRO A 447 -17.16 -18.04 -19.78
C PRO A 447 -18.30 -17.38 -20.61
N ILE A 448 -17.90 -16.41 -21.46
CA ILE A 448 -18.84 -15.58 -22.24
C ILE A 448 -19.52 -16.40 -23.34
N THR A 449 -20.84 -16.40 -23.30
CA THR A 449 -21.73 -17.00 -24.31
C THR A 449 -22.63 -15.93 -24.93
N ALA A 450 -23.48 -16.30 -25.87
CA ALA A 450 -24.46 -15.39 -26.51
C ALA A 450 -25.45 -14.75 -25.49
N SER A 451 -25.68 -15.40 -24.36
CA SER A 451 -26.59 -14.92 -23.30
C SER A 451 -25.87 -14.26 -22.12
N SER A 452 -24.57 -14.09 -22.19
CA SER A 452 -23.78 -13.44 -21.11
C SER A 452 -24.02 -11.93 -21.09
N TYR A 453 -24.11 -11.37 -19.89
CA TYR A 453 -24.34 -9.95 -19.69
C TYR A 453 -23.56 -9.43 -18.48
N ALA A 454 -23.38 -8.11 -18.42
CA ALA A 454 -22.89 -7.40 -17.24
C ALA A 454 -24.01 -6.59 -16.61
N GLU A 455 -24.09 -6.57 -15.29
CA GLU A 455 -24.99 -5.72 -14.50
C GLU A 455 -24.18 -4.58 -13.88
N ILE A 456 -24.70 -3.36 -14.00
CA ILE A 456 -24.14 -2.17 -13.40
C ILE A 456 -25.23 -1.28 -12.83
N GLU A 457 -25.04 -0.80 -11.63
CA GLU A 457 -25.98 0.12 -10.99
C GLU A 457 -25.48 1.56 -11.12
N CYS A 458 -26.31 2.45 -11.71
CA CYS A 458 -26.01 3.85 -11.94
C CYS A 458 -26.83 4.75 -11.02
N GLU A 459 -26.17 5.69 -10.35
CA GLU A 459 -26.86 6.69 -9.51
C GLU A 459 -27.52 7.79 -10.32
N ASN A 460 -26.94 8.10 -11.46
CA ASN A 460 -27.43 9.12 -12.41
C ASN A 460 -27.38 8.54 -13.82
N ALA A 461 -28.24 9.03 -14.70
CA ALA A 461 -28.15 8.71 -16.11
C ALA A 461 -26.84 9.25 -16.69
N CYS A 462 -26.06 8.40 -17.36
CA CYS A 462 -24.75 8.75 -17.90
C CYS A 462 -24.43 7.90 -19.13
N ASN A 463 -23.48 8.34 -19.95
CA ASN A 463 -23.03 7.58 -21.10
C ASN A 463 -22.19 6.37 -20.68
N LEU A 464 -22.40 5.23 -21.32
CA LEU A 464 -21.74 3.96 -21.04
C LEU A 464 -20.93 3.52 -22.24
N ASN A 465 -19.65 3.23 -22.01
CA ASN A 465 -18.74 2.72 -23.03
C ASN A 465 -18.09 1.41 -22.54
N ALA A 466 -18.11 0.38 -23.40
CA ALA A 466 -17.48 -0.89 -23.11
C ALA A 466 -16.33 -1.16 -24.09
N LYS A 467 -15.18 -1.57 -23.56
CA LYS A 467 -13.97 -1.92 -24.32
C LYS A 467 -13.53 -3.32 -23.95
N VAL A 468 -13.00 -4.06 -24.93
CA VAL A 468 -12.38 -5.38 -24.69
C VAL A 468 -10.93 -5.30 -25.12
N TYR A 469 -10.05 -5.71 -24.22
CA TYR A 469 -8.62 -5.76 -24.46
C TYR A 469 -8.12 -7.22 -24.40
N SER A 470 -7.11 -7.56 -25.19
CA SER A 470 -6.31 -8.75 -24.95
C SER A 470 -5.43 -8.57 -23.70
N LEU A 471 -4.89 -9.67 -23.15
CA LEU A 471 -4.06 -9.61 -21.93
C LEU A 471 -2.75 -8.84 -22.12
N ASP A 472 -2.27 -8.67 -23.36
CA ASP A 472 -1.13 -7.83 -23.73
C ASP A 472 -1.48 -6.34 -23.92
N GLY A 473 -2.73 -5.95 -23.57
CA GLY A 473 -3.17 -4.55 -23.55
C GLY A 473 -3.68 -3.99 -24.89
N LYS A 474 -3.80 -4.81 -25.93
CA LYS A 474 -4.31 -4.38 -27.24
C LYS A 474 -5.82 -4.23 -27.20
N LEU A 475 -6.35 -3.07 -27.60
CA LEU A 475 -7.79 -2.82 -27.74
C LEU A 475 -8.34 -3.63 -28.93
N LEU A 476 -9.35 -4.48 -28.68
CA LEU A 476 -9.96 -5.37 -29.67
C LEU A 476 -11.38 -4.92 -30.04
N VAL A 477 -12.15 -4.43 -29.05
CA VAL A 477 -13.52 -3.96 -29.22
C VAL A 477 -13.67 -2.65 -28.45
N ASN A 478 -14.34 -1.68 -29.06
CA ASN A 478 -14.78 -0.43 -28.41
C ASN A 478 -16.21 -0.15 -28.85
N LYS A 479 -17.16 -0.19 -27.91
CA LYS A 479 -18.58 -0.04 -28.19
C LYS A 479 -19.20 0.99 -27.25
N ASN A 480 -19.75 2.06 -27.80
CA ASN A 480 -20.62 2.96 -27.07
C ASN A 480 -22.00 2.30 -26.93
N LEU A 481 -22.47 2.17 -25.71
CA LEU A 481 -23.72 1.46 -25.39
C LEU A 481 -24.89 2.41 -25.13
N GLY A 482 -24.66 3.72 -25.27
CA GLY A 482 -25.67 4.75 -25.05
C GLY A 482 -25.78 5.21 -23.61
N ASP A 483 -26.89 5.88 -23.29
CA ASP A 483 -27.14 6.42 -21.95
C ASP A 483 -27.80 5.38 -21.05
N THR A 484 -27.33 5.30 -19.81
CA THR A 484 -27.91 4.46 -18.76
C THR A 484 -29.14 5.11 -18.15
N GLN A 485 -29.94 4.30 -17.47
CA GLN A 485 -30.99 4.76 -16.57
C GLN A 485 -30.48 4.74 -15.11
N VAL A 486 -31.10 5.50 -14.25
CA VAL A 486 -30.85 5.43 -12.80
C VAL A 486 -31.29 4.05 -12.30
N GLY A 487 -30.42 3.40 -11.52
CA GLY A 487 -30.63 2.03 -11.02
C GLY A 487 -29.82 0.98 -11.80
N LEU A 488 -30.28 -0.26 -11.76
CA LEU A 488 -29.59 -1.41 -12.36
C LEU A 488 -29.73 -1.42 -13.89
N ASN A 489 -28.59 -1.39 -14.57
CA ASN A 489 -28.51 -1.50 -16.04
C ASN A 489 -27.90 -2.84 -16.42
N ARG A 490 -28.40 -3.44 -17.51
CA ARG A 490 -27.90 -4.69 -18.06
C ARG A 490 -27.27 -4.46 -19.44
N ILE A 491 -26.07 -4.97 -19.61
CA ILE A 491 -25.25 -4.83 -20.81
C ILE A 491 -25.06 -6.22 -21.42
N GLU A 492 -25.58 -6.45 -22.62
CA GLU A 492 -25.39 -7.71 -23.33
C GLU A 492 -23.95 -7.82 -23.88
N LEU A 493 -23.24 -8.87 -23.46
CA LEU A 493 -21.82 -9.08 -23.81
C LEU A 493 -21.64 -9.98 -25.04
N GLY A 494 -22.57 -10.88 -25.33
CA GLY A 494 -22.41 -11.89 -26.35
C GLY A 494 -21.96 -11.36 -27.72
N GLU A 495 -22.56 -10.26 -28.19
CA GLU A 495 -22.20 -9.63 -29.46
C GLU A 495 -20.79 -9.06 -29.46
N MET A 496 -20.29 -8.55 -28.33
CA MET A 496 -18.96 -7.95 -28.24
C MET A 496 -17.85 -8.99 -28.39
N PHE A 497 -18.12 -10.22 -28.05
CA PHE A 497 -17.17 -11.31 -28.07
C PHE A 497 -17.31 -12.25 -29.26
N GLN A 498 -18.38 -12.14 -30.07
CA GLN A 498 -18.68 -13.13 -31.12
C GLN A 498 -17.53 -13.36 -32.12
N ASN A 499 -16.78 -12.31 -32.48
CA ASN A 499 -15.71 -12.34 -33.46
C ASN A 499 -14.31 -12.48 -32.84
N LEU A 500 -14.21 -12.66 -31.53
CA LEU A 500 -12.94 -12.90 -30.87
C LEU A 500 -12.62 -14.39 -30.82
N SER A 501 -11.36 -14.77 -30.80
CA SER A 501 -10.92 -16.15 -30.62
C SER A 501 -11.19 -16.64 -29.19
N SER A 502 -11.14 -17.96 -28.98
CA SER A 502 -11.15 -18.52 -27.62
C SER A 502 -9.94 -18.01 -26.82
N GLY A 503 -10.14 -17.59 -25.58
CA GLY A 503 -9.08 -17.02 -24.75
C GLY A 503 -9.58 -16.14 -23.61
N SER A 504 -8.63 -15.56 -22.88
CA SER A 504 -8.90 -14.61 -21.77
C SER A 504 -8.75 -13.18 -22.24
N TYR A 505 -9.63 -12.31 -21.76
CA TYR A 505 -9.74 -10.91 -22.13
C TYR A 505 -10.00 -10.03 -20.91
N LEU A 506 -9.70 -8.73 -21.02
CA LEU A 506 -10.12 -7.72 -20.06
C LEU A 506 -11.31 -6.94 -20.63
N LEU A 507 -12.44 -7.03 -19.96
CA LEU A 507 -13.61 -6.21 -20.22
C LEU A 507 -13.52 -4.96 -19.36
N VAL A 508 -13.48 -3.79 -20.00
CA VAL A 508 -13.40 -2.49 -19.36
C VAL A 508 -14.70 -1.74 -19.66
N ILE A 509 -15.47 -1.40 -18.63
CA ILE A 509 -16.71 -0.62 -18.78
C ILE A 509 -16.51 0.74 -18.11
N GLN A 510 -16.70 1.79 -18.88
CA GLN A 510 -16.67 3.17 -18.42
C GLN A 510 -18.08 3.70 -18.23
N VAL A 511 -18.38 4.21 -17.04
CA VAL A 511 -19.66 4.82 -16.67
C VAL A 511 -19.37 6.19 -16.10
N ALA A 512 -19.69 7.22 -16.84
CA ALA A 512 -19.23 8.57 -16.54
C ALA A 512 -17.70 8.61 -16.37
N GLU A 513 -17.21 9.01 -15.22
CA GLU A 513 -15.78 9.07 -14.90
C GLU A 513 -15.22 7.80 -14.24
N ARG A 514 -16.09 6.79 -13.99
CA ARG A 514 -15.69 5.53 -13.35
C ARG A 514 -15.33 4.47 -14.39
N THR A 515 -14.25 3.76 -14.14
CA THR A 515 -13.82 2.64 -14.97
C THR A 515 -13.87 1.36 -14.15
N HIS A 516 -14.57 0.36 -14.67
CA HIS A 516 -14.65 -0.96 -14.08
C HIS A 516 -13.97 -1.99 -14.98
N VAL A 517 -13.21 -2.90 -14.40
CA VAL A 517 -12.46 -3.92 -15.15
C VAL A 517 -12.84 -5.31 -14.66
N ALA A 518 -13.13 -6.21 -15.59
CA ALA A 518 -13.37 -7.62 -15.28
C ALA A 518 -12.57 -8.52 -16.23
N LYS A 519 -11.94 -9.57 -15.71
CA LYS A 519 -11.36 -10.63 -16.52
C LYS A 519 -12.47 -11.58 -16.98
N VAL A 520 -12.55 -11.81 -18.27
CA VAL A 520 -13.56 -12.68 -18.89
C VAL A 520 -12.91 -13.72 -19.81
N ILE A 521 -13.56 -14.86 -19.94
CA ILE A 521 -13.08 -15.98 -20.77
C ILE A 521 -14.08 -16.17 -21.89
N LYS A 522 -13.60 -16.25 -23.14
CA LYS A 522 -14.37 -16.75 -24.27
C LYS A 522 -13.98 -18.21 -24.51
N PRO A 523 -14.96 -19.16 -24.52
CA PRO A 523 -14.70 -20.57 -24.74
C PRO A 523 -14.14 -20.87 -26.12
#